data_3974e13a77c68e28b91f2fc3049d91ed
#
_entry.id   3974e13a77c68e28b91f2fc3049d91ed
#
_cell.length_a   1.000
_cell.length_b   1.000
_cell.length_c   1.000
_cell.angle_alpha   90.00
_cell.angle_beta   90.00
_cell.angle_gamma   90.00
#
_symmetry.space_group_name_H-M   'P 1'
#
loop_
_entity.id
_entity.type
_entity.pdbx_description
1 polymer ?
#
loop_
_entity_poly.entity_id
_entity_poly.type
_entity_poly.pdbx_seq_one_letter_code
_entity_poly.pdbx_strand_id
1 'polypeptide(L)'
;MIHRISFLLLLHILLAQTEHPSIHQEQLEHYNNTPLPPVEKIHVLTGLDVLLEKKQYIIQGKSIALVTNHSGIDRFGIPNYKRLMTMDDVDLKVIFSPEHGLFGEADAGEKVTYSESNLNLPEVISLYGKTRKPSIEMLEGIDLILYDIQDIGARFYTYITTLGLVMESAGELGISVIVLDR
;
A
#
# COMPACT_ATOMS: atom_id res chain seq x y z
N MET A 1 52.49 39.97 -17.38
CA MET A 1 52.13 38.97 -18.39
C MET A 1 51.22 37.86 -17.83
N ILE A 2 51.20 37.63 -16.54
CA ILE A 2 50.42 36.59 -15.86
C ILE A 2 48.90 36.94 -15.73
N HIS A 3 48.54 38.22 -15.60
CA HIS A 3 47.14 38.65 -15.39
C HIS A 3 46.24 38.58 -16.65
N ARG A 4 46.83 38.57 -17.86
CA ARG A 4 46.07 38.48 -19.12
C ARG A 4 45.66 37.03 -19.47
N ILE A 5 46.43 36.05 -19.02
CA ILE A 5 46.12 34.63 -19.28
C ILE A 5 44.95 34.16 -18.39
N SER A 6 44.89 34.66 -17.12
CA SER A 6 43.81 34.34 -16.20
C SER A 6 42.44 34.85 -16.64
N PHE A 7 42.41 36.04 -17.28
CA PHE A 7 41.16 36.64 -17.76
C PHE A 7 40.59 35.90 -18.98
N LEU A 8 41.47 35.47 -19.89
CA LEU A 8 41.09 34.68 -21.08
C LEU A 8 40.57 33.28 -20.67
N LEU A 9 41.16 32.63 -19.66
CA LEU A 9 40.70 31.34 -19.16
C LEU A 9 39.33 31.45 -18.45
N LEU A 10 39.11 32.50 -17.66
CA LEU A 10 37.81 32.77 -17.05
C LEU A 10 36.73 33.08 -18.08
N LEU A 11 37.05 33.79 -19.15
CA LEU A 11 36.13 34.11 -20.22
C LEU A 11 35.74 32.83 -21.02
N HIS A 12 36.70 31.93 -21.25
CA HIS A 12 36.39 30.62 -21.90
C HIS A 12 35.55 29.71 -20.99
N ILE A 13 35.78 29.72 -19.69
CA ILE A 13 34.94 28.95 -18.74
C ILE A 13 33.54 29.56 -18.67
N LEU A 14 33.40 30.89 -18.70
CA LEU A 14 32.08 31.54 -18.72
C LEU A 14 31.33 31.30 -20.03
N LEU A 15 32.04 31.31 -21.17
CA LEU A 15 31.42 30.99 -22.48
C LEU A 15 31.08 29.51 -22.63
N ALA A 16 31.84 28.59 -22.03
CA ALA A 16 31.52 27.17 -22.01
C ALA A 16 30.30 26.84 -21.14
N GLN A 17 29.95 27.70 -20.20
CA GLN A 17 28.72 27.52 -19.37
C GLN A 17 27.45 28.05 -20.05
N THR A 18 27.57 28.79 -21.17
CA THR A 18 26.41 29.36 -21.86
C THR A 18 25.93 28.52 -23.06
N GLU A 19 26.60 27.41 -23.38
CA GLU A 19 26.25 26.61 -24.59
C GLU A 19 25.57 25.27 -24.30
N HIS A 20 25.01 25.02 -23.14
CA HIS A 20 24.23 23.81 -22.87
C HIS A 20 22.83 24.00 -22.30
N PRO A 21 21.97 24.84 -22.88
CA PRO A 21 20.53 24.74 -22.56
C PRO A 21 19.71 24.01 -23.62
N SER A 22 20.23 23.75 -24.83
CA SER A 22 19.35 23.45 -25.95
C SER A 22 18.80 22.02 -25.98
N ILE A 23 19.60 21.02 -25.69
CA ILE A 23 19.15 19.61 -25.83
C ILE A 23 18.09 19.25 -24.78
N HIS A 24 18.23 19.76 -23.59
CA HIS A 24 17.27 19.44 -22.49
C HIS A 24 15.96 20.22 -22.65
N GLN A 25 15.99 21.46 -23.14
CA GLN A 25 14.79 22.24 -23.40
C GLN A 25 14.03 21.75 -24.62
N GLU A 26 14.69 21.44 -25.74
CA GLU A 26 14.05 20.85 -26.90
C GLU A 26 13.41 19.49 -26.61
N GLN A 27 14.06 18.65 -25.81
CA GLN A 27 13.49 17.38 -25.36
C GLN A 27 12.28 17.57 -24.44
N LEU A 28 12.32 18.53 -23.53
CA LEU A 28 11.18 18.88 -22.66
C LEU A 28 10.02 19.48 -23.46
N GLU A 29 10.30 20.35 -24.44
CA GLU A 29 9.27 20.90 -25.30
C GLU A 29 8.66 19.84 -26.21
N HIS A 30 9.47 18.94 -26.76
CA HIS A 30 8.97 17.79 -27.52
C HIS A 30 8.09 16.87 -26.66
N TYR A 31 8.52 16.57 -25.42
CA TYR A 31 7.75 15.77 -24.49
C TYR A 31 6.44 16.43 -24.08
N ASN A 32 6.43 17.73 -23.82
CA ASN A 32 5.26 18.49 -23.43
C ASN A 32 4.26 18.72 -24.59
N ASN A 33 4.75 18.78 -25.83
CA ASN A 33 3.93 19.02 -27.01
C ASN A 33 3.52 17.75 -27.78
N THR A 34 4.06 16.59 -27.39
CA THR A 34 3.63 15.33 -27.98
C THR A 34 2.31 14.91 -27.37
N PRO A 35 1.21 14.83 -28.13
CA PRO A 35 -0.05 14.33 -27.59
C PRO A 35 0.17 12.94 -27.03
N LEU A 36 -0.17 12.75 -25.76
CA LEU A 36 -0.19 11.41 -25.17
C LEU A 36 -1.13 10.55 -26.01
N PRO A 37 -0.74 9.31 -26.35
CA PRO A 37 -1.66 8.40 -27.02
C PRO A 37 -2.94 8.28 -26.18
N PRO A 38 -4.11 8.12 -26.81
CA PRO A 38 -5.35 7.94 -26.08
C PRO A 38 -5.14 6.79 -25.10
N VAL A 39 -5.26 7.11 -23.82
CA VAL A 39 -5.21 6.08 -22.76
C VAL A 39 -6.47 5.25 -22.92
N GLU A 40 -6.35 4.09 -23.58
CA GLU A 40 -7.35 3.05 -23.40
C GLU A 40 -7.50 2.85 -21.89
N LYS A 41 -8.72 2.97 -21.38
CA LYS A 41 -9.02 2.66 -19.99
C LYS A 41 -8.79 1.17 -19.79
N ILE A 42 -7.53 0.79 -19.55
CA ILE A 42 -7.21 -0.56 -19.10
C ILE A 42 -7.79 -0.69 -17.71
N HIS A 43 -8.88 -1.42 -17.58
CA HIS A 43 -9.43 -1.78 -16.28
C HIS A 43 -8.52 -2.84 -15.67
N VAL A 44 -7.53 -2.39 -14.91
CA VAL A 44 -6.73 -3.29 -14.08
C VAL A 44 -7.58 -3.68 -12.88
N LEU A 45 -7.79 -4.98 -12.70
CA LEU A 45 -8.42 -5.52 -11.50
C LEU A 45 -7.38 -5.62 -10.39
N THR A 46 -7.71 -5.12 -9.22
CA THR A 46 -6.90 -5.32 -8.01
C THR A 46 -6.98 -6.78 -7.56
N GLY A 47 -6.07 -7.22 -6.69
CA GLY A 47 -6.14 -8.53 -6.07
C GLY A 47 -7.48 -8.78 -5.37
N LEU A 48 -8.05 -7.74 -4.74
CA LEU A 48 -9.38 -7.80 -4.14
C LEU A 48 -10.47 -8.08 -5.19
N ASP A 49 -10.47 -7.34 -6.31
CA ASP A 49 -11.45 -7.55 -7.38
C ASP A 49 -11.35 -8.97 -7.96
N VAL A 50 -10.10 -9.45 -8.18
CA VAL A 50 -9.86 -10.83 -8.67
C VAL A 50 -10.35 -11.86 -7.66
N LEU A 51 -10.11 -11.66 -6.36
CA LEU A 51 -10.61 -12.53 -5.31
C LEU A 51 -12.13 -12.60 -5.35
N LEU A 52 -12.80 -11.45 -5.34
CA LEU A 52 -14.25 -11.34 -5.27
C LEU A 52 -14.96 -11.85 -6.54
N GLU A 53 -14.36 -11.69 -7.73
CA GLU A 53 -15.03 -12.04 -8.99
C GLU A 53 -14.66 -13.42 -9.52
N LYS A 54 -13.45 -13.88 -9.29
CA LYS A 54 -12.88 -15.06 -9.96
C LYS A 54 -12.37 -16.14 -9.02
N LYS A 55 -12.12 -15.80 -7.76
CA LYS A 55 -11.38 -16.66 -6.82
C LYS A 55 -12.06 -16.82 -5.47
N GLN A 56 -13.37 -16.56 -5.36
CA GLN A 56 -14.12 -16.67 -4.09
C GLN A 56 -13.96 -18.03 -3.41
N TYR A 57 -13.83 -19.10 -4.20
CA TYR A 57 -13.66 -20.46 -3.68
C TYR A 57 -12.46 -20.63 -2.74
N ILE A 58 -11.49 -19.72 -2.79
CA ILE A 58 -10.31 -19.75 -1.91
C ILE A 58 -10.68 -19.38 -0.46
N ILE A 59 -11.69 -18.55 -0.29
CA ILE A 59 -12.12 -18.01 1.02
C ILE A 59 -13.42 -18.60 1.53
N GLN A 60 -14.16 -19.35 0.70
CA GLN A 60 -15.43 -19.97 1.09
C GLN A 60 -15.25 -20.95 2.24
N GLY A 61 -16.14 -20.88 3.22
CA GLY A 61 -16.14 -21.73 4.42
C GLY A 61 -14.99 -21.46 5.39
N LYS A 62 -14.28 -20.33 5.25
CA LYS A 62 -13.10 -20.01 6.05
C LYS A 62 -13.34 -18.91 7.08
N SER A 63 -12.70 -19.08 8.23
CA SER A 63 -12.53 -18.03 9.21
C SER A 63 -11.28 -17.19 8.85
N ILE A 64 -11.48 -15.90 8.62
CA ILE A 64 -10.50 -15.00 8.02
C ILE A 64 -10.04 -13.93 9.01
N ALA A 65 -8.73 -13.70 9.07
CA ALA A 65 -8.16 -12.47 9.56
C ALA A 65 -7.82 -11.57 8.37
N LEU A 66 -8.21 -10.29 8.44
CA LEU A 66 -7.93 -9.31 7.40
C LEU A 66 -6.93 -8.27 7.90
N VAL A 67 -5.80 -8.14 7.24
CA VAL A 67 -4.82 -7.06 7.49
C VAL A 67 -5.05 -5.97 6.47
N THR A 68 -5.55 -4.81 6.90
CA THR A 68 -5.96 -3.75 5.98
C THR A 68 -5.97 -2.36 6.60
N ASN A 69 -6.12 -1.36 5.77
CA ASN A 69 -6.39 0.03 6.12
C ASN A 69 -7.36 0.67 5.10
N HIS A 70 -7.49 1.99 5.14
CA HIS A 70 -8.35 2.76 4.23
C HIS A 70 -8.04 2.57 2.73
N SER A 71 -6.85 2.09 2.37
CA SER A 71 -6.50 1.81 0.97
C SER A 71 -7.11 0.51 0.44
N GLY A 72 -7.57 -0.38 1.33
CA GLY A 72 -8.19 -1.66 0.98
C GLY A 72 -9.62 -1.50 0.45
N ILE A 73 -9.78 -1.00 -0.77
CA ILE A 73 -11.06 -0.79 -1.44
C ILE A 73 -11.13 -1.56 -2.76
N ASP A 74 -12.32 -1.96 -3.18
CA ASP A 74 -12.54 -2.51 -4.51
C ASP A 74 -12.57 -1.41 -5.58
N ARG A 75 -12.71 -1.79 -6.86
CA ARG A 75 -12.80 -0.85 -7.99
C ARG A 75 -14.00 0.11 -7.92
N PHE A 76 -14.96 -0.15 -7.05
CA PHE A 76 -16.14 0.70 -6.81
C PHE A 76 -15.96 1.61 -5.59
N GLY A 77 -14.79 1.57 -4.93
CA GLY A 77 -14.50 2.33 -3.72
C GLY A 77 -15.13 1.73 -2.45
N ILE A 78 -15.56 0.48 -2.48
CA ILE A 78 -16.16 -0.18 -1.32
C ILE A 78 -15.05 -0.86 -0.52
N PRO A 79 -14.94 -0.60 0.80
CA PRO A 79 -13.93 -1.23 1.65
C PRO A 79 -14.02 -2.76 1.64
N ASN A 80 -12.86 -3.41 1.60
CA ASN A 80 -12.70 -4.86 1.56
C ASN A 80 -13.41 -5.58 2.72
N TYR A 81 -13.33 -5.05 3.94
CA TYR A 81 -14.01 -5.64 5.09
C TYR A 81 -15.54 -5.63 4.91
N LYS A 82 -16.11 -4.58 4.31
CA LYS A 82 -17.55 -4.55 4.01
C LYS A 82 -17.94 -5.61 2.98
N ARG A 83 -17.08 -5.82 1.97
CA ARG A 83 -17.30 -6.88 0.98
C ARG A 83 -17.28 -8.26 1.62
N LEU A 84 -16.28 -8.55 2.44
CA LEU A 84 -16.15 -9.84 3.11
C LEU A 84 -17.31 -10.10 4.08
N MET A 85 -17.74 -9.08 4.84
CA MET A 85 -18.87 -9.20 5.76
C MET A 85 -20.23 -9.46 5.09
N THR A 86 -20.37 -9.17 3.79
CA THR A 86 -21.60 -9.44 3.03
C THR A 86 -21.61 -10.81 2.36
N MET A 87 -20.56 -11.61 2.51
CA MET A 87 -20.46 -12.94 1.94
C MET A 87 -20.98 -13.99 2.94
N ASP A 88 -22.00 -14.76 2.58
CA ASP A 88 -22.65 -15.72 3.48
C ASP A 88 -21.70 -16.84 3.97
N ASP A 89 -20.75 -17.24 3.11
CA ASP A 89 -19.83 -18.35 3.37
C ASP A 89 -18.45 -17.92 3.87
N VAL A 90 -18.31 -16.68 4.37
CA VAL A 90 -17.03 -16.12 4.86
C VAL A 90 -17.23 -15.59 6.27
N ASP A 91 -16.39 -16.04 7.20
CA ASP A 91 -16.40 -15.58 8.56
C ASP A 91 -15.20 -14.63 8.80
N LEU A 92 -15.42 -13.32 8.66
CA LEU A 92 -14.42 -12.32 8.98
C LEU A 92 -14.34 -12.11 10.50
N LYS A 93 -13.38 -12.78 11.15
CA LYS A 93 -13.27 -12.82 12.62
C LYS A 93 -12.59 -11.60 13.20
N VAL A 94 -11.53 -11.12 12.57
CA VAL A 94 -10.70 -10.04 13.12
C VAL A 94 -10.12 -9.20 11.98
N ILE A 95 -9.98 -7.90 12.25
CA ILE A 95 -9.29 -6.96 11.37
C ILE A 95 -8.04 -6.47 12.07
N PHE A 96 -6.90 -6.61 11.43
CA PHE A 96 -5.64 -6.02 11.88
C PHE A 96 -5.37 -4.74 11.08
N SER A 97 -5.13 -3.64 11.78
CA SER A 97 -4.79 -2.37 11.14
C SER A 97 -3.32 -2.01 11.38
N PRO A 98 -2.59 -1.52 10.35
CA PRO A 98 -1.22 -1.04 10.51
C PRO A 98 -1.20 0.34 11.18
N GLU A 99 -0.02 0.98 11.17
CA GLU A 99 0.14 2.40 11.52
C GLU A 99 -0.92 3.26 10.80
N HIS A 100 -1.37 4.33 11.44
CA HIS A 100 -2.49 5.21 11.03
C HIS A 100 -3.89 4.59 11.14
N GLY A 101 -4.00 3.32 11.56
CA GLY A 101 -5.27 2.67 11.82
C GLY A 101 -6.07 2.26 10.59
N LEU A 102 -7.26 1.70 10.83
CA LEU A 102 -8.14 1.19 9.76
C LEU A 102 -8.63 2.30 8.82
N PHE A 103 -8.91 3.49 9.36
CA PHE A 103 -9.45 4.61 8.59
C PHE A 103 -8.39 5.61 8.11
N GLY A 104 -7.13 5.45 8.54
CA GLY A 104 -6.06 6.36 8.14
C GLY A 104 -6.12 7.74 8.80
N GLU A 105 -6.86 7.88 9.90
CA GLU A 105 -7.11 9.17 10.55
C GLU A 105 -6.15 9.45 11.71
N ALA A 106 -5.42 8.44 12.17
CA ALA A 106 -4.50 8.59 13.29
C ALA A 106 -3.16 9.18 12.84
N ASP A 107 -2.63 10.09 13.63
CA ASP A 107 -1.30 10.63 13.43
C ASP A 107 -0.22 9.57 13.66
N ALA A 108 0.97 9.79 13.10
CA ALA A 108 2.11 8.90 13.29
C ALA A 108 2.44 8.76 14.79
N GLY A 109 2.41 7.53 15.30
CA GLY A 109 2.63 7.26 16.72
C GLY A 109 1.39 7.31 17.62
N GLU A 110 0.23 7.67 17.09
CA GLU A 110 -1.01 7.72 17.85
C GLU A 110 -1.61 6.33 18.07
N LYS A 111 -2.13 6.08 19.27
CA LYS A 111 -2.88 4.87 19.58
C LYS A 111 -4.30 4.97 19.05
N VAL A 112 -4.63 4.11 18.11
CA VAL A 112 -6.01 3.99 17.63
C VAL A 112 -6.78 3.06 18.57
N THR A 113 -7.85 3.58 19.16
CA THR A 113 -8.82 2.77 19.91
C THR A 113 -10.13 2.81 19.13
N TYR A 114 -10.54 1.67 18.62
CA TYR A 114 -11.84 1.55 17.96
C TYR A 114 -12.91 1.34 19.02
N SER A 115 -13.81 2.32 19.20
CA SER A 115 -14.98 2.13 20.03
C SER A 115 -16.01 1.31 19.23
N GLU A 116 -16.44 0.20 19.81
CA GLU A 116 -17.39 -0.77 19.20
C GLU A 116 -18.76 -0.18 18.80
N SER A 117 -19.00 1.10 19.06
CA SER A 117 -20.36 1.58 19.29
C SER A 117 -21.22 1.80 18.03
N ASN A 118 -20.71 1.81 16.81
CA ASN A 118 -21.59 2.16 15.67
C ASN A 118 -21.38 1.42 14.33
N LEU A 119 -20.38 0.55 14.18
CA LEU A 119 -20.05 0.03 12.84
C LEU A 119 -20.36 -1.45 12.62
N ASN A 120 -20.78 -2.19 13.64
CA ASN A 120 -20.99 -3.65 13.58
C ASN A 120 -19.81 -4.38 12.89
N LEU A 121 -18.58 -3.93 13.18
CA LEU A 121 -17.34 -4.51 12.67
C LEU A 121 -16.89 -5.66 13.57
N PRO A 122 -16.16 -6.64 13.03
CA PRO A 122 -15.35 -7.55 13.82
C PRO A 122 -14.37 -6.78 14.72
N GLU A 123 -13.76 -7.47 15.67
CA GLU A 123 -12.70 -6.87 16.48
C GLU A 123 -11.62 -6.26 15.59
N VAL A 124 -11.23 -5.01 15.89
CA VAL A 124 -10.16 -4.31 15.16
C VAL A 124 -8.96 -4.13 16.10
N ILE A 125 -7.85 -4.78 15.75
CA ILE A 125 -6.61 -4.78 16.52
C ILE A 125 -5.53 -3.99 15.77
N SER A 126 -4.90 -3.03 16.45
CA SER A 126 -3.79 -2.28 15.87
C SER A 126 -2.48 -3.06 15.97
N LEU A 127 -1.81 -3.25 14.83
CA LEU A 127 -0.45 -3.78 14.73
C LEU A 127 0.61 -2.67 14.77
N TYR A 128 0.37 -1.66 15.60
CA TYR A 128 1.29 -0.54 15.78
C TYR A 128 1.60 -0.28 17.25
N GLY A 129 2.81 0.16 17.53
CA GLY A 129 3.26 0.48 18.88
C GLY A 129 3.73 -0.76 19.66
N LYS A 130 2.98 -1.17 20.70
CA LYS A 130 3.38 -2.31 21.54
C LYS A 130 3.20 -3.66 20.85
N THR A 131 2.14 -3.80 20.05
CA THR A 131 1.79 -5.02 19.31
C THR A 131 2.12 -4.77 17.85
N ARG A 132 3.19 -5.40 17.35
CA ARG A 132 3.64 -5.21 15.96
C ARG A 132 3.34 -6.40 15.05
N LYS A 133 3.08 -7.57 15.65
CA LYS A 133 2.65 -8.77 14.94
C LYS A 133 1.48 -9.41 15.67
N PRO A 134 0.60 -10.13 14.97
CA PRO A 134 -0.45 -10.91 15.62
C PRO A 134 0.14 -11.92 16.60
N SER A 135 -0.44 -12.06 17.77
CA SER A 135 -0.09 -13.13 18.70
C SER A 135 -0.80 -14.43 18.31
N ILE A 136 -0.38 -15.54 18.92
CA ILE A 136 -1.00 -16.85 18.72
C ILE A 136 -2.49 -16.81 19.09
N GLU A 137 -2.81 -16.15 20.21
CA GLU A 137 -4.18 -16.04 20.71
C GLU A 137 -5.08 -15.21 19.77
N MET A 138 -4.52 -14.18 19.13
CA MET A 138 -5.24 -13.36 18.13
C MET A 138 -5.54 -14.11 16.84
N LEU A 139 -4.83 -15.20 16.57
CA LEU A 139 -4.98 -16.02 15.38
C LEU A 139 -5.67 -17.36 15.67
N GLU A 140 -6.19 -17.55 16.88
CA GLU A 140 -6.91 -18.77 17.22
C GLU A 140 -8.18 -18.94 16.38
N GLY A 141 -8.32 -20.10 15.73
CA GLY A 141 -9.45 -20.40 14.86
C GLY A 141 -9.48 -19.62 13.54
N ILE A 142 -8.33 -19.09 13.10
CA ILE A 142 -8.16 -18.48 11.78
C ILE A 142 -7.62 -19.52 10.80
N ASP A 143 -8.31 -19.66 9.66
CA ASP A 143 -7.89 -20.56 8.58
C ASP A 143 -7.01 -19.87 7.54
N LEU A 144 -7.15 -18.55 7.40
CA LEU A 144 -6.52 -17.78 6.34
C LEU A 144 -6.35 -16.32 6.75
N ILE A 145 -5.20 -15.75 6.41
CA ILE A 145 -4.95 -14.31 6.54
C ILE A 145 -4.99 -13.69 5.14
N LEU A 146 -5.83 -12.66 4.96
CA LEU A 146 -5.81 -11.78 3.80
C LEU A 146 -5.02 -10.51 4.15
N TYR A 147 -4.09 -10.13 3.29
CA TYR A 147 -3.35 -8.88 3.39
C TYR A 147 -3.70 -7.98 2.22
N ASP A 148 -4.33 -6.83 2.48
CA ASP A 148 -4.82 -5.90 1.47
C ASP A 148 -4.53 -4.44 1.89
N ILE A 149 -3.32 -4.00 1.62
CA ILE A 149 -2.83 -2.64 1.89
C ILE A 149 -2.04 -2.18 0.67
N GLN A 150 -2.33 -0.95 0.20
CA GLN A 150 -1.51 -0.31 -0.82
C GLN A 150 -0.19 0.16 -0.19
N ASP A 151 0.92 -0.45 -0.60
CA ASP A 151 2.25 0.06 -0.29
C ASP A 151 2.63 1.20 -1.24
N ILE A 152 3.35 2.20 -0.75
CA ILE A 152 3.78 3.36 -1.55
C ILE A 152 5.15 3.17 -2.20
N GLY A 153 5.81 2.03 -1.99
CA GLY A 153 7.13 1.71 -2.54
C GLY A 153 8.30 2.48 -1.91
N ALA A 154 8.10 3.09 -0.75
CA ALA A 154 9.15 3.82 -0.04
C ALA A 154 9.74 3.00 1.11
N ARG A 155 11.07 2.88 1.17
CA ARG A 155 11.75 2.03 2.17
C ARG A 155 11.45 2.34 3.63
N PHE A 156 11.15 3.59 3.95
CA PHE A 156 10.85 4.02 5.32
C PHE A 156 9.40 3.76 5.72
N TYR A 157 8.56 3.33 4.78
CA TYR A 157 7.17 2.96 5.06
C TYR A 157 7.11 1.60 5.74
N THR A 158 6.23 1.47 6.75
CA THR A 158 6.21 0.32 7.64
C THR A 158 5.34 -0.84 7.16
N TYR A 159 4.57 -0.67 6.09
CA TYR A 159 3.60 -1.68 5.65
C TYR A 159 4.23 -2.99 5.21
N ILE A 160 5.34 -2.94 4.47
CA ILE A 160 6.07 -4.16 4.09
C ILE A 160 6.64 -4.89 5.32
N THR A 161 7.03 -4.15 6.36
CA THR A 161 7.48 -4.74 7.63
C THR A 161 6.31 -5.41 8.35
N THR A 162 5.13 -4.78 8.36
CA THR A 162 3.90 -5.38 8.90
C THR A 162 3.57 -6.68 8.18
N LEU A 163 3.66 -6.73 6.85
CA LEU A 163 3.47 -7.96 6.08
C LEU A 163 4.44 -9.05 6.53
N GLY A 164 5.74 -8.73 6.64
CA GLY A 164 6.75 -9.69 7.09
C GLY A 164 6.45 -10.28 8.48
N LEU A 165 6.05 -9.43 9.43
CA LEU A 165 5.70 -9.83 10.79
C LEU A 165 4.40 -10.67 10.84
N VAL A 166 3.42 -10.36 10.00
CA VAL A 166 2.19 -11.17 9.84
C VAL A 166 2.54 -12.55 9.27
N MET A 167 3.39 -12.61 8.25
CA MET A 167 3.85 -13.87 7.65
C MET A 167 4.65 -14.72 8.66
N GLU A 168 5.44 -14.10 9.53
CA GLU A 168 6.16 -14.79 10.60
C GLU A 168 5.17 -15.48 11.56
N SER A 169 4.18 -14.74 12.08
CA SER A 169 3.15 -15.31 12.97
C SER A 169 2.32 -16.40 12.29
N ALA A 170 1.94 -16.18 11.04
CA ALA A 170 1.21 -17.17 10.24
C ALA A 170 2.02 -18.44 10.04
N GLY A 171 3.33 -18.32 9.76
CA GLY A 171 4.24 -19.44 9.59
C GLY A 171 4.41 -20.27 10.86
N GLU A 172 4.45 -19.65 12.04
CA GLU A 172 4.51 -20.33 13.34
C GLU A 172 3.30 -21.25 13.57
N LEU A 173 2.13 -20.90 13.00
CA LEU A 173 0.86 -21.62 13.16
C LEU A 173 0.46 -22.44 11.92
N GLY A 174 1.22 -22.38 10.84
CA GLY A 174 0.87 -23.05 9.58
C GLY A 174 -0.34 -22.42 8.86
N ILE A 175 -0.67 -21.15 9.15
CA ILE A 175 -1.77 -20.43 8.53
C ILE A 175 -1.29 -19.84 7.19
N SER A 176 -2.10 -20.01 6.15
CA SER A 176 -1.79 -19.42 4.83
C SER A 176 -2.02 -17.91 4.82
N VAL A 177 -1.17 -17.17 4.09
CA VAL A 177 -1.33 -15.73 3.86
C VAL A 177 -1.53 -15.49 2.38
N ILE A 178 -2.55 -14.72 2.02
CA ILE A 178 -2.80 -14.25 0.65
C ILE A 178 -2.63 -12.73 0.62
N VAL A 179 -1.72 -12.28 -0.23
CA VAL A 179 -1.52 -10.86 -0.50
C VAL A 179 -2.38 -10.48 -1.71
N LEU A 180 -3.26 -9.52 -1.51
CA LEU A 180 -4.10 -8.94 -2.56
C LEU A 180 -3.34 -7.77 -3.18
N ASP A 181 -2.66 -8.03 -4.29
CA ASP A 181 -1.82 -7.06 -4.99
C ASP A 181 -2.67 -5.92 -5.60
N ARG A 182 -2.07 -4.68 -5.60
CA ARG A 182 -2.76 -3.45 -5.99
C ARG A 182 -1.93 -2.62 -6.97
#